data_155d907fa62613a6c84732f624901661
#
_entry.id   155d907fa62613a6c84732f624901661
#
_cell.length_a   1.000
_cell.length_b   1.000
_cell.length_c   1.000
_cell.angle_alpha   90.00
_cell.angle_beta   90.00
_cell.angle_gamma   90.00
#
_symmetry.space_group_name_H-M   'P 1'
#
loop_
_entity.id
_entity.type
_entity.pdbx_description
1 polymer ?
#
loop_
_entity_poly.entity_id
_entity_poly.type
_entity_poly.pdbx_seq_one_letter_code
_entity_poly.pdbx_strand_id
1 'polypeptide(L)'
;MTNLTDNLLIWYRKNKRKLPWRLKKNAKNPYYVWISEIMLQQTNVSTVINYYKKFIFNWPTVHSLSKSKLDKILFVWQGLGYYTRAANLHKTAKIICSKYDGKIPNTYNALIQLPGIGEYTANAIMSIAYNKKTIGIDVNINRIISRLYNLNLNNNKEITKRLYKLLPNKKCGDFMQALMDVGAKICKKQNVDCLICPLKKYCYFYNQKKKIDVDLLRNKKRKFLFVYLIKYKNQIILMKRRNTKFLNGLMEIPNNLLNNKTSLKIVKKKAPLELDWRIIPGKMYSKISNFELEIKFLEAQAKEKFFLKNSVWVKKSDIQKIPISTLMKNILSYLNPV
;
A
#
# COMPACT_ATOMS: atom_id res chain seq x y z
N MET A 1 -9.15 -29.40 28.62
CA MET A 1 -9.66 -28.03 28.31
C MET A 1 -8.89 -27.49 27.13
N THR A 2 -9.56 -27.03 26.07
CA THR A 2 -8.91 -26.38 24.94
C THR A 2 -8.30 -25.06 25.38
N ASN A 3 -7.04 -24.81 25.05
CA ASN A 3 -6.37 -23.56 25.37
C ASN A 3 -6.77 -22.44 24.37
N LEU A 4 -6.36 -21.20 24.64
CA LEU A 4 -6.66 -20.02 23.80
C LEU A 4 -6.27 -20.24 22.32
N THR A 5 -5.10 -20.79 22.08
CA THR A 5 -4.54 -21.04 20.76
C THR A 5 -5.37 -22.06 19.98
N ASP A 6 -5.79 -23.15 20.64
CA ASP A 6 -6.64 -24.18 20.03
C ASP A 6 -8.02 -23.62 19.67
N ASN A 7 -8.65 -22.84 20.55
CA ASN A 7 -9.94 -22.20 20.27
C ASN A 7 -9.84 -21.28 19.06
N LEU A 8 -8.78 -20.49 18.95
CA LEU A 8 -8.54 -19.60 17.82
C LEU A 8 -8.35 -20.39 16.51
N LEU A 9 -7.57 -21.47 16.52
CA LEU A 9 -7.32 -22.30 15.36
C LEU A 9 -8.56 -23.10 14.92
N ILE A 10 -9.39 -23.58 15.87
CA ILE A 10 -10.67 -24.22 15.57
C ILE A 10 -11.62 -23.22 14.90
N TRP A 11 -11.73 -22.02 15.46
CA TRP A 11 -12.54 -20.96 14.87
C TRP A 11 -12.04 -20.61 13.45
N TYR A 12 -10.74 -20.46 13.26
CA TYR A 12 -10.15 -20.11 11.96
C TYR A 12 -10.47 -21.14 10.89
N ARG A 13 -10.39 -22.41 11.18
CA ARG A 13 -10.76 -23.48 10.22
C ARG A 13 -12.17 -23.31 9.66
N LYS A 14 -13.12 -22.88 10.50
CA LYS A 14 -14.52 -22.68 10.11
C LYS A 14 -14.79 -21.32 9.46
N ASN A 15 -14.08 -20.26 9.88
CA ASN A 15 -14.43 -18.87 9.60
C ASN A 15 -13.43 -18.10 8.72
N LYS A 16 -12.34 -18.74 8.28
CA LYS A 16 -11.28 -18.08 7.48
C LYS A 16 -11.84 -17.42 6.23
N ARG A 17 -11.33 -16.21 5.94
CA ARG A 17 -11.72 -15.48 4.74
C ARG A 17 -11.27 -16.24 3.48
N LYS A 18 -12.18 -16.36 2.50
CA LYS A 18 -11.88 -16.92 1.16
C LYS A 18 -11.15 -15.85 0.34
N LEU A 19 -9.82 -15.85 0.36
CA LEU A 19 -8.97 -14.87 -0.33
C LEU A 19 -8.12 -15.57 -1.40
N PRO A 20 -7.84 -14.93 -2.57
CA PRO A 20 -7.11 -15.56 -3.67
C PRO A 20 -5.74 -16.11 -3.26
N TRP A 21 -5.03 -15.41 -2.38
CA TRP A 21 -3.71 -15.84 -1.86
C TRP A 21 -3.79 -16.91 -0.77
N ARG A 22 -4.99 -17.27 -0.31
CA ARG A 22 -5.25 -18.35 0.67
C ARG A 22 -5.84 -19.61 0.03
N LEU A 23 -6.01 -19.63 -1.29
CA LEU A 23 -6.44 -20.83 -2.00
C LEU A 23 -5.39 -21.95 -1.83
N LYS A 24 -5.84 -23.22 -1.74
CA LYS A 24 -4.99 -24.37 -1.41
C LYS A 24 -3.68 -24.42 -2.19
N LYS A 25 -3.72 -24.13 -3.51
CA LYS A 25 -2.53 -24.07 -4.38
C LYS A 25 -1.58 -22.88 -4.11
N ASN A 26 -2.06 -21.80 -3.48
CA ASN A 26 -1.31 -20.55 -3.27
C ASN A 26 -0.87 -20.36 -1.83
N ALA A 27 -1.60 -20.94 -0.87
CA ALA A 27 -1.55 -20.61 0.55
C ALA A 27 -0.17 -20.76 1.22
N LYS A 28 0.66 -21.66 0.69
CA LYS A 28 2.03 -21.93 1.20
C LYS A 28 3.12 -21.62 0.18
N ASN A 29 2.78 -21.06 -0.97
CA ASN A 29 3.78 -20.67 -1.95
C ASN A 29 4.42 -19.34 -1.49
N PRO A 30 5.74 -19.30 -1.21
CA PRO A 30 6.39 -18.10 -0.67
C PRO A 30 6.28 -16.89 -1.59
N TYR A 31 6.30 -17.07 -2.90
CA TYR A 31 6.13 -16.01 -3.88
C TYR A 31 4.73 -15.38 -3.76
N TYR A 32 3.69 -16.20 -3.72
CA TYR A 32 2.31 -15.71 -3.63
C TYR A 32 2.00 -15.05 -2.28
N VAL A 33 2.56 -15.57 -1.20
CA VAL A 33 2.49 -14.94 0.13
C VAL A 33 3.18 -13.59 0.10
N TRP A 34 4.42 -13.51 -0.39
CA TRP A 34 5.16 -12.26 -0.50
C TRP A 34 4.39 -11.19 -1.29
N ILE A 35 3.89 -11.52 -2.50
CA ILE A 35 3.11 -10.58 -3.32
C ILE A 35 1.88 -10.07 -2.55
N SER A 36 1.12 -10.96 -1.90
CA SER A 36 -0.06 -10.55 -1.15
C SER A 36 0.28 -9.63 0.04
N GLU A 37 1.33 -9.94 0.80
CA GLU A 37 1.75 -9.14 1.94
C GLU A 37 2.18 -7.73 1.53
N ILE A 38 2.94 -7.60 0.43
CA ILE A 38 3.32 -6.28 -0.09
C ILE A 38 2.11 -5.49 -0.61
N MET A 39 1.16 -6.14 -1.28
CA MET A 39 -0.05 -5.45 -1.76
C MET A 39 -0.95 -4.99 -0.62
N LEU A 40 -1.02 -5.75 0.47
CA LEU A 40 -1.83 -5.45 1.65
C LEU A 40 -1.26 -4.33 2.53
N GLN A 41 0.02 -3.97 2.36
CA GLN A 41 0.59 -2.82 3.09
C GLN A 41 -0.23 -1.55 2.83
N GLN A 42 -0.91 -1.03 3.86
CA GLN A 42 -1.72 0.19 3.82
C GLN A 42 -2.82 0.20 2.72
N THR A 43 -3.28 -0.98 2.31
CA THR A 43 -4.34 -1.12 1.30
C THR A 43 -5.40 -2.10 1.77
N ASN A 44 -6.68 -1.77 1.54
CA ASN A 44 -7.80 -2.60 1.93
C ASN A 44 -7.86 -3.91 1.15
N VAL A 45 -8.24 -4.99 1.82
CA VAL A 45 -8.34 -6.34 1.24
C VAL A 45 -9.24 -6.37 -0.01
N SER A 46 -10.39 -5.71 0.04
CA SER A 46 -11.33 -5.64 -1.10
C SER A 46 -10.68 -5.08 -2.37
N THR A 47 -9.89 -4.03 -2.23
CA THR A 47 -9.12 -3.45 -3.33
C THR A 47 -8.05 -4.42 -3.84
N VAL A 48 -7.29 -5.05 -2.93
CA VAL A 48 -6.17 -5.94 -3.28
C VAL A 48 -6.61 -7.17 -4.07
N ILE A 49 -7.79 -7.71 -3.84
CA ILE A 49 -8.26 -8.96 -4.49
C ILE A 49 -8.09 -8.93 -6.01
N ASN A 50 -8.60 -7.88 -6.67
CA ASN A 50 -8.56 -7.78 -8.13
C ASN A 50 -7.15 -7.49 -8.64
N TYR A 51 -6.39 -6.63 -7.95
CA TYR A 51 -5.00 -6.35 -8.29
C TYR A 51 -4.11 -7.59 -8.17
N TYR A 52 -4.27 -8.37 -7.11
CA TYR A 52 -3.53 -9.60 -6.90
C TYR A 52 -3.78 -10.62 -8.03
N LYS A 53 -5.05 -10.86 -8.37
CA LYS A 53 -5.41 -11.77 -9.47
C LYS A 53 -4.75 -11.34 -10.78
N LYS A 54 -4.87 -10.06 -11.14
CA LYS A 54 -4.27 -9.50 -12.35
C LYS A 54 -2.74 -9.58 -12.33
N PHE A 55 -2.12 -9.33 -11.17
CA PHE A 55 -0.67 -9.37 -11.01
C PHE A 55 -0.11 -10.77 -11.17
N ILE A 56 -0.70 -11.76 -10.49
CA ILE A 56 -0.27 -13.16 -10.59
C ILE A 56 -0.53 -13.75 -11.97
N PHE A 57 -1.58 -13.33 -12.67
CA PHE A 57 -1.81 -13.69 -14.05
C PHE A 57 -0.69 -13.20 -14.97
N ASN A 58 -0.22 -11.95 -14.81
CA ASN A 58 0.86 -11.39 -15.62
C ASN A 58 2.24 -11.94 -15.22
N TRP A 59 2.45 -12.22 -13.94
CA TRP A 59 3.73 -12.68 -13.39
C TRP A 59 3.50 -13.84 -12.42
N PRO A 60 3.32 -15.05 -12.93
CA PRO A 60 3.05 -16.21 -12.08
C PRO A 60 4.27 -16.69 -11.28
N THR A 61 5.48 -16.24 -11.63
CA THR A 61 6.73 -16.62 -10.97
C THR A 61 7.61 -15.42 -10.69
N VAL A 62 8.56 -15.55 -9.76
CA VAL A 62 9.55 -14.52 -9.49
C VAL A 62 10.43 -14.23 -10.71
N HIS A 63 10.73 -15.24 -11.53
CA HIS A 63 11.49 -15.09 -12.77
C HIS A 63 10.74 -14.24 -13.79
N SER A 64 9.45 -14.47 -14.01
CA SER A 64 8.65 -13.66 -14.93
C SER A 64 8.57 -12.20 -14.45
N LEU A 65 8.49 -11.98 -13.12
CA LEU A 65 8.50 -10.64 -12.52
C LEU A 65 9.85 -9.94 -12.70
N SER A 66 10.96 -10.64 -12.46
CA SER A 66 12.32 -10.07 -12.54
C SER A 66 12.69 -9.62 -13.97
N LYS A 67 12.25 -10.36 -14.98
CA LYS A 67 12.49 -10.07 -16.41
C LYS A 67 11.61 -8.96 -16.97
N SER A 68 10.56 -8.55 -16.26
CA SER A 68 9.63 -7.52 -16.75
C SER A 68 10.25 -6.12 -16.72
N LYS A 69 9.77 -5.24 -17.59
CA LYS A 69 10.06 -3.80 -17.50
C LYS A 69 9.29 -3.19 -16.32
N LEU A 70 9.93 -2.31 -15.56
CA LEU A 70 9.31 -1.66 -14.39
C LEU A 70 8.04 -0.89 -14.78
N ASP A 71 8.04 -0.23 -15.93
CA ASP A 71 6.88 0.56 -16.40
C ASP A 71 5.63 -0.32 -16.61
N LYS A 72 5.80 -1.59 -17.07
CA LYS A 72 4.70 -2.55 -17.18
C LYS A 72 4.16 -2.95 -15.80
N ILE A 73 5.03 -3.13 -14.82
CA ILE A 73 4.63 -3.45 -13.44
C ILE A 73 3.87 -2.26 -12.83
N LEU A 74 4.39 -1.03 -12.99
CA LEU A 74 3.73 0.18 -12.50
C LEU A 74 2.38 0.41 -13.17
N PHE A 75 2.24 0.07 -14.45
CA PHE A 75 0.97 0.15 -15.18
C PHE A 75 -0.09 -0.80 -14.57
N VAL A 76 0.26 -2.05 -14.30
CA VAL A 76 -0.65 -3.02 -13.66
C VAL A 76 -0.96 -2.64 -12.21
N TRP A 77 -0.01 -1.99 -11.52
CA TRP A 77 -0.16 -1.51 -10.13
C TRP A 77 -0.99 -0.23 -10.02
N GLN A 78 -1.30 0.41 -11.15
CA GLN A 78 -1.94 1.73 -11.20
C GLN A 78 -3.30 1.72 -10.49
N GLY A 79 -3.45 2.63 -9.49
CA GLY A 79 -4.63 2.72 -8.64
C GLY A 79 -4.48 2.08 -7.25
N LEU A 80 -3.52 1.15 -7.06
CA LEU A 80 -3.27 0.53 -5.76
C LEU A 80 -2.56 1.47 -4.76
N GLY A 81 -1.87 2.51 -5.27
CA GLY A 81 -1.12 3.46 -4.47
C GLY A 81 0.24 2.94 -3.97
N TYR A 82 0.99 3.81 -3.28
CA TYR A 82 2.31 3.48 -2.72
C TYR A 82 3.23 2.76 -3.71
N TYR A 83 3.49 3.37 -4.85
CA TYR A 83 4.19 2.77 -6.01
C TYR A 83 5.62 2.34 -5.75
N THR A 84 6.26 2.87 -4.69
CA THR A 84 7.55 2.38 -4.19
C THR A 84 7.50 0.90 -3.83
N ARG A 85 6.34 0.37 -3.43
CA ARG A 85 6.16 -1.06 -3.17
C ARG A 85 6.35 -1.88 -4.45
N ALA A 86 5.76 -1.46 -5.57
CA ALA A 86 5.92 -2.12 -6.86
C ALA A 86 7.36 -2.04 -7.38
N ALA A 87 8.02 -0.89 -7.21
CA ALA A 87 9.43 -0.74 -7.58
C ALA A 87 10.35 -1.64 -6.72
N ASN A 88 10.09 -1.71 -5.41
CA ASN A 88 10.83 -2.59 -4.50
C ASN A 88 10.55 -4.07 -4.81
N LEU A 89 9.29 -4.45 -5.10
CA LEU A 89 8.97 -5.80 -5.57
C LEU A 89 9.82 -6.21 -6.78
N HIS A 90 9.93 -5.34 -7.78
CA HIS A 90 10.74 -5.60 -8.97
C HIS A 90 12.22 -5.72 -8.66
N LYS A 91 12.78 -4.80 -7.84
CA LYS A 91 14.18 -4.88 -7.39
C LYS A 91 14.45 -6.18 -6.65
N THR A 92 13.57 -6.52 -5.71
CA THR A 92 13.68 -7.74 -4.91
C THR A 92 13.55 -9.00 -5.77
N ALA A 93 12.66 -9.02 -6.75
CA ALA A 93 12.57 -10.15 -7.69
C ALA A 93 13.89 -10.38 -8.45
N LYS A 94 14.56 -9.31 -8.89
CA LYS A 94 15.89 -9.39 -9.52
C LYS A 94 16.96 -9.96 -8.58
N ILE A 95 16.99 -9.47 -7.32
CA ILE A 95 17.93 -9.98 -6.31
C ILE A 95 17.66 -11.45 -6.01
N ILE A 96 16.40 -11.85 -5.89
CA ILE A 96 16.03 -13.26 -5.62
C ILE A 96 16.49 -14.15 -6.79
N CYS A 97 16.32 -13.72 -8.03
CA CYS A 97 16.79 -14.49 -9.18
C CYS A 97 18.32 -14.55 -9.26
N SER A 98 19.03 -13.46 -8.94
CA SER A 98 20.50 -13.42 -9.07
C SER A 98 21.24 -14.06 -7.90
N LYS A 99 20.73 -13.94 -6.65
CA LYS A 99 21.43 -14.38 -5.44
C LYS A 99 20.87 -15.67 -4.85
N TYR A 100 19.62 -16.03 -5.16
CA TYR A 100 18.91 -17.15 -4.52
C TYR A 100 18.27 -18.11 -5.53
N ASP A 101 18.73 -18.09 -6.80
CA ASP A 101 18.26 -18.98 -7.86
C ASP A 101 16.73 -19.01 -7.99
N GLY A 102 16.10 -17.83 -7.87
CA GLY A 102 14.64 -17.70 -7.94
C GLY A 102 13.87 -18.26 -6.74
N LYS A 103 14.54 -18.69 -5.68
CA LYS A 103 13.91 -19.22 -4.47
C LYS A 103 13.79 -18.11 -3.42
N ILE A 104 12.59 -17.86 -2.93
CA ILE A 104 12.39 -16.90 -1.84
C ILE A 104 13.15 -17.38 -0.59
N PRO A 105 14.01 -16.56 0.03
CA PRO A 105 14.74 -16.97 1.24
C PRO A 105 13.81 -17.41 2.38
N ASN A 106 14.26 -18.36 3.19
CA ASN A 106 13.50 -18.93 4.31
C ASN A 106 14.11 -18.58 5.69
N THR A 107 14.98 -17.55 5.75
CA THR A 107 15.57 -17.04 6.98
C THR A 107 15.26 -15.55 7.15
N TYR A 108 15.11 -15.10 8.40
CA TYR A 108 14.83 -13.70 8.71
C TYR A 108 15.91 -12.77 8.17
N ASN A 109 17.17 -13.11 8.43
CA ASN A 109 18.33 -12.29 8.05
C ASN A 109 18.43 -12.09 6.52
N ALA A 110 18.13 -13.11 5.73
CA ALA A 110 18.14 -12.99 4.28
C ALA A 110 16.95 -12.18 3.76
N LEU A 111 15.76 -12.35 4.37
CA LEU A 111 14.56 -11.64 3.96
C LEU A 111 14.63 -10.14 4.26
N ILE A 112 15.12 -9.74 5.43
CA ILE A 112 15.16 -8.33 5.85
C ILE A 112 16.13 -7.48 5.03
N GLN A 113 17.10 -8.10 4.34
CA GLN A 113 18.02 -7.42 3.43
C GLN A 113 17.39 -7.09 2.07
N LEU A 114 16.20 -7.62 1.79
CA LEU A 114 15.55 -7.43 0.50
C LEU A 114 14.74 -6.11 0.49
N PRO A 115 14.85 -5.29 -0.57
CA PRO A 115 14.13 -4.01 -0.66
C PRO A 115 12.62 -4.17 -0.48
N GLY A 116 12.04 -3.41 0.46
CA GLY A 116 10.61 -3.41 0.74
C GLY A 116 10.11 -4.56 1.63
N ILE A 117 11.01 -5.44 2.10
CA ILE A 117 10.70 -6.44 3.12
C ILE A 117 11.19 -5.92 4.46
N GLY A 118 10.26 -5.47 5.30
CA GLY A 118 10.50 -5.10 6.68
C GLY A 118 10.24 -6.28 7.63
N GLU A 119 10.45 -6.06 8.93
CA GLU A 119 10.28 -7.06 10.00
C GLU A 119 8.94 -7.79 9.91
N TYR A 120 7.84 -7.04 9.77
CA TYR A 120 6.50 -7.63 9.61
C TYR A 120 6.45 -8.60 8.43
N THR A 121 6.87 -8.15 7.25
CA THR A 121 6.76 -8.94 6.01
C THR A 121 7.67 -10.17 6.04
N ALA A 122 8.88 -10.05 6.58
CA ALA A 122 9.80 -11.17 6.77
C ALA A 122 9.17 -12.25 7.67
N ASN A 123 8.66 -11.85 8.84
CA ASN A 123 7.99 -12.77 9.77
C ASN A 123 6.71 -13.37 9.19
N ALA A 124 5.93 -12.62 8.41
CA ALA A 124 4.74 -13.12 7.74
C ALA A 124 5.09 -14.20 6.69
N ILE A 125 6.09 -13.97 5.86
CA ILE A 125 6.58 -14.97 4.88
C ILE A 125 7.04 -16.23 5.62
N MET A 126 7.88 -16.07 6.64
CA MET A 126 8.41 -17.21 7.41
C MET A 126 7.30 -18.01 8.11
N SER A 127 6.33 -17.33 8.71
CA SER A 127 5.22 -17.97 9.40
C SER A 127 4.25 -18.65 8.43
N ILE A 128 3.79 -17.95 7.40
CA ILE A 128 2.72 -18.41 6.50
C ILE A 128 3.24 -19.41 5.48
N ALA A 129 4.35 -19.10 4.81
CA ALA A 129 4.88 -19.95 3.75
C ALA A 129 5.73 -21.11 4.27
N TYR A 130 6.58 -20.82 5.26
CA TYR A 130 7.56 -21.79 5.77
C TYR A 130 7.18 -22.42 7.12
N ASN A 131 6.05 -22.02 7.69
CA ASN A 131 5.56 -22.51 8.98
C ASN A 131 6.60 -22.42 10.13
N LYS A 132 7.48 -21.42 10.05
CA LYS A 132 8.46 -21.15 11.12
C LYS A 132 7.76 -20.58 12.36
N LYS A 133 8.31 -20.83 13.54
CA LYS A 133 7.78 -20.35 14.84
C LYS A 133 8.09 -18.87 15.01
N THR A 134 7.40 -18.05 14.21
CA THR A 134 7.49 -16.58 14.23
C THR A 134 6.15 -15.98 13.82
N ILE A 135 5.99 -14.66 13.99
CA ILE A 135 4.76 -13.95 13.65
C ILE A 135 5.06 -12.48 13.30
N GLY A 136 4.47 -11.99 12.22
CA GLY A 136 4.44 -10.57 11.90
C GLY A 136 3.36 -9.87 12.72
N ILE A 137 3.72 -8.81 13.43
CA ILE A 137 2.81 -8.03 14.28
C ILE A 137 2.34 -6.79 13.50
N ASP A 138 1.10 -6.81 13.04
CA ASP A 138 0.44 -5.64 12.47
C ASP A 138 -0.40 -4.89 13.53
N VAL A 139 -0.99 -3.77 13.13
CA VAL A 139 -1.86 -2.96 14.01
C VAL A 139 -3.08 -3.72 14.53
N ASN A 140 -3.55 -4.75 13.83
CA ASN A 140 -4.70 -5.56 14.24
C ASN A 140 -4.27 -6.56 15.32
N ILE A 141 -3.17 -7.25 15.12
CA ILE A 141 -2.60 -8.20 16.08
C ILE A 141 -2.18 -7.45 17.34
N ASN A 142 -1.49 -6.30 17.20
CA ASN A 142 -1.14 -5.45 18.33
C ASN A 142 -2.38 -5.09 19.17
N ARG A 143 -3.45 -4.59 18.54
CA ARG A 143 -4.71 -4.23 19.19
C ARG A 143 -5.36 -5.41 19.90
N ILE A 144 -5.38 -6.60 19.28
CA ILE A 144 -5.97 -7.80 19.90
C ILE A 144 -5.21 -8.17 21.17
N ILE A 145 -3.88 -8.25 21.09
CA ILE A 145 -3.04 -8.64 22.25
C ILE A 145 -3.13 -7.60 23.36
N SER A 146 -3.13 -6.30 23.01
CA SER A 146 -3.33 -5.24 23.99
C SER A 146 -4.66 -5.36 24.72
N ARG A 147 -5.77 -5.63 24.02
CA ARG A 147 -7.09 -5.82 24.63
C ARG A 147 -7.18 -7.13 25.44
N LEU A 148 -6.54 -8.18 24.92
CA LEU A 148 -6.55 -9.50 25.55
C LEU A 148 -5.90 -9.46 26.93
N TYR A 149 -4.77 -8.74 27.07
CA TYR A 149 -3.96 -8.69 28.29
C TYR A 149 -3.94 -7.34 28.99
N ASN A 150 -4.78 -6.39 28.61
CA ASN A 150 -4.80 -5.02 29.16
C ASN A 150 -3.45 -4.31 29.08
N LEU A 151 -2.81 -4.37 27.91
CA LEU A 151 -1.52 -3.74 27.68
C LEU A 151 -1.67 -2.40 26.97
N ASN A 152 -0.75 -1.47 27.21
CA ASN A 152 -0.65 -0.26 26.39
C ASN A 152 -0.24 -0.64 24.96
N LEU A 153 -0.91 -0.05 23.95
CA LEU A 153 -0.64 -0.27 22.52
C LEU A 153 0.82 0.04 22.10
N ASN A 154 1.50 0.92 22.85
CA ASN A 154 2.88 1.30 22.58
C ASN A 154 3.91 0.38 23.26
N ASN A 155 3.47 -0.56 24.10
CA ASN A 155 4.36 -1.51 24.78
C ASN A 155 4.66 -2.72 23.88
N ASN A 156 5.36 -2.47 22.78
CA ASN A 156 5.68 -3.50 21.79
C ASN A 156 6.46 -4.69 22.38
N LYS A 157 7.32 -4.46 23.38
CA LYS A 157 8.13 -5.51 24.02
C LYS A 157 7.25 -6.54 24.75
N GLU A 158 6.33 -6.08 25.59
CA GLU A 158 5.43 -6.98 26.32
C GLU A 158 4.40 -7.64 25.39
N ILE A 159 3.88 -6.91 24.41
CA ILE A 159 2.97 -7.45 23.38
C ILE A 159 3.66 -8.60 22.62
N THR A 160 4.88 -8.40 22.17
CA THR A 160 5.67 -9.43 21.49
C THR A 160 5.90 -10.64 22.40
N LYS A 161 6.31 -10.42 23.65
CA LYS A 161 6.53 -11.48 24.64
C LYS A 161 5.28 -12.33 24.88
N ARG A 162 4.11 -11.68 25.08
CA ARG A 162 2.82 -12.38 25.25
C ARG A 162 2.43 -13.17 24.01
N LEU A 163 2.60 -12.56 22.84
CA LEU A 163 2.25 -13.19 21.59
C LEU A 163 3.08 -14.44 21.30
N TYR A 164 4.40 -14.38 21.54
CA TYR A 164 5.28 -15.54 21.36
C TYR A 164 4.95 -16.71 22.30
N LYS A 165 4.43 -16.44 23.51
CA LYS A 165 3.93 -17.49 24.41
C LYS A 165 2.68 -18.21 23.89
N LEU A 166 1.92 -17.55 23.01
CA LEU A 166 0.72 -18.12 22.39
C LEU A 166 1.01 -18.86 21.09
N LEU A 167 2.21 -18.70 20.50
CA LEU A 167 2.55 -19.32 19.23
C LEU A 167 2.51 -20.86 19.34
N PRO A 168 1.74 -21.53 18.48
CA PRO A 168 1.74 -22.98 18.42
C PRO A 168 3.07 -23.50 17.81
N ASN A 169 3.46 -24.73 18.13
CA ASN A 169 4.63 -25.35 17.50
C ASN A 169 4.40 -25.69 16.02
N LYS A 170 3.14 -25.90 15.64
CA LYS A 170 2.71 -26.15 14.24
C LYS A 170 1.58 -25.18 13.88
N LYS A 171 1.42 -24.86 12.61
CA LYS A 171 0.36 -23.95 12.09
C LYS A 171 0.52 -22.49 12.53
N CYS A 172 1.76 -22.02 12.68
CA CYS A 172 2.04 -20.60 13.02
C CYS A 172 1.42 -19.63 12.01
N GLY A 173 1.48 -19.95 10.72
CA GLY A 173 0.84 -19.15 9.66
C GLY A 173 -0.70 -19.10 9.77
N ASP A 174 -1.34 -20.22 10.15
CA ASP A 174 -2.79 -20.25 10.41
C ASP A 174 -3.14 -19.41 11.64
N PHE A 175 -2.33 -19.49 12.71
CA PHE A 175 -2.51 -18.70 13.92
C PHE A 175 -2.40 -17.19 13.64
N MET A 176 -1.37 -16.78 12.90
CA MET A 176 -1.20 -15.39 12.48
C MET A 176 -2.41 -14.90 11.68
N GLN A 177 -2.81 -15.66 10.66
CA GLN A 177 -3.94 -15.31 9.81
C GLN A 177 -5.27 -15.33 10.57
N ALA A 178 -5.43 -16.17 11.58
CA ALA A 178 -6.58 -16.19 12.47
C ALA A 178 -6.71 -14.89 13.26
N LEU A 179 -5.61 -14.42 13.87
CA LEU A 179 -5.58 -13.10 14.55
C LEU A 179 -5.91 -11.96 13.59
N MET A 180 -5.35 -11.98 12.39
CA MET A 180 -5.68 -10.96 11.36
C MET A 180 -7.18 -10.98 11.00
N ASP A 181 -7.80 -12.16 10.90
CA ASP A 181 -9.22 -12.28 10.58
C ASP A 181 -10.11 -11.84 11.76
N VAL A 182 -9.76 -12.18 12.99
CA VAL A 182 -10.42 -11.66 14.20
C VAL A 182 -10.32 -10.14 14.25
N GLY A 183 -9.14 -9.56 13.98
CA GLY A 183 -8.94 -8.11 13.98
C GLY A 183 -9.71 -7.39 12.89
N ALA A 184 -9.87 -8.01 11.72
CA ALA A 184 -10.59 -7.43 10.60
C ALA A 184 -12.12 -7.52 10.72
N LYS A 185 -12.64 -8.61 11.30
CA LYS A 185 -14.07 -8.90 11.35
C LYS A 185 -14.72 -8.59 12.70
N ILE A 186 -14.05 -8.91 13.79
CA ILE A 186 -14.62 -8.97 15.16
C ILE A 186 -14.03 -7.89 16.05
N CYS A 187 -12.72 -7.96 16.32
CA CYS A 187 -12.02 -7.04 17.21
C CYS A 187 -11.55 -5.79 16.46
N LYS A 188 -12.49 -5.03 15.89
CA LYS A 188 -12.22 -3.80 15.11
C LYS A 188 -11.73 -2.66 16.02
N LYS A 189 -11.26 -1.56 15.40
CA LYS A 189 -10.89 -0.34 16.15
C LYS A 189 -12.11 0.21 16.89
N GLN A 190 -13.23 0.30 16.19
CA GLN A 190 -14.56 0.67 16.71
C GLN A 190 -15.55 -0.45 16.36
N ASN A 191 -16.70 -0.49 17.02
CA ASN A 191 -17.77 -1.46 16.78
C ASN A 191 -17.28 -2.92 16.90
N VAL A 192 -16.78 -3.28 18.08
CA VAL A 192 -16.33 -4.64 18.41
C VAL A 192 -17.52 -5.58 18.60
N ASP A 193 -17.41 -6.80 18.10
CA ASP A 193 -18.38 -7.86 18.27
C ASP A 193 -17.81 -8.96 19.17
N CYS A 194 -17.73 -8.66 20.48
CA CYS A 194 -17.12 -9.54 21.46
C CYS A 194 -17.92 -10.83 21.70
N LEU A 195 -19.23 -10.85 21.44
CA LEU A 195 -20.08 -12.02 21.72
C LEU A 195 -19.69 -13.22 20.87
N ILE A 196 -19.30 -13.00 19.61
CA ILE A 196 -18.87 -14.05 18.68
C ILE A 196 -17.36 -14.28 18.66
N CYS A 197 -16.60 -13.58 19.52
CA CYS A 197 -15.14 -13.63 19.51
C CYS A 197 -14.63 -14.97 20.09
N PRO A 198 -13.75 -15.71 19.37
CA PRO A 198 -13.18 -16.96 19.87
C PRO A 198 -12.28 -16.76 21.08
N LEU A 199 -11.85 -15.53 21.34
CA LEU A 199 -10.94 -15.17 22.43
C LEU A 199 -11.66 -14.62 23.66
N LYS A 200 -13.01 -14.49 23.64
CA LYS A 200 -13.76 -13.77 24.67
C LYS A 200 -13.53 -14.29 26.09
N LYS A 201 -13.44 -15.62 26.26
CA LYS A 201 -13.23 -16.25 27.59
C LYS A 201 -11.92 -15.81 28.24
N TYR A 202 -10.91 -15.46 27.46
CA TYR A 202 -9.56 -15.11 27.94
C TYR A 202 -9.31 -13.58 27.88
N CYS A 203 -10.30 -12.82 27.39
CA CYS A 203 -10.09 -11.42 27.04
C CYS A 203 -10.38 -10.48 28.21
N TYR A 204 -9.36 -9.81 28.73
CA TYR A 204 -9.51 -8.82 29.79
C TYR A 204 -10.50 -7.70 29.42
N PHE A 205 -10.40 -7.17 28.20
CA PHE A 205 -11.29 -6.11 27.72
C PHE A 205 -12.77 -6.50 27.78
N TYR A 206 -13.10 -7.73 27.39
CA TYR A 206 -14.48 -8.25 27.43
C TYR A 206 -14.95 -8.49 28.88
N ASN A 207 -14.13 -9.13 29.71
CA ASN A 207 -14.49 -9.51 31.06
C ASN A 207 -14.69 -8.27 31.97
N GLN A 208 -13.94 -7.19 31.74
CA GLN A 208 -14.07 -5.94 32.47
C GLN A 208 -15.09 -4.96 31.86
N LYS A 209 -15.85 -5.36 30.83
CA LYS A 209 -16.83 -4.52 30.12
C LYS A 209 -16.28 -3.15 29.72
N LYS A 210 -14.98 -3.05 29.38
CA LYS A 210 -14.33 -1.79 29.01
C LYS A 210 -14.97 -1.18 27.76
N LYS A 211 -15.17 0.14 27.79
CA LYS A 211 -15.60 0.92 26.63
C LYS A 211 -14.40 1.22 25.72
N ILE A 212 -14.67 1.43 24.43
CA ILE A 212 -13.66 1.85 23.46
C ILE A 212 -13.48 3.36 23.58
N ASP A 213 -12.26 3.81 23.87
CA ASP A 213 -11.91 5.22 23.72
C ASP A 213 -11.89 5.57 22.23
N VAL A 214 -12.75 6.50 21.84
CA VAL A 214 -12.79 7.03 20.47
C VAL A 214 -11.69 8.06 20.33
N ASP A 215 -10.60 7.71 19.66
CA ASP A 215 -9.60 8.72 19.26
C ASP A 215 -10.27 9.84 18.46
N LEU A 216 -10.14 11.07 18.96
CA LEU A 216 -10.57 12.26 18.26
C LEU A 216 -9.88 12.34 16.90
N LEU A 217 -10.65 12.70 15.89
CA LEU A 217 -10.22 12.83 14.50
C LEU A 217 -9.02 13.80 14.42
N ARG A 218 -7.88 13.32 13.97
CA ARG A 218 -6.74 14.21 13.70
C ARG A 218 -7.10 15.16 12.57
N ASN A 219 -7.04 16.46 12.80
CA ASN A 219 -7.19 17.49 11.78
C ASN A 219 -6.17 17.27 10.66
N LYS A 220 -6.65 17.10 9.44
CA LYS A 220 -5.78 16.94 8.27
C LYS A 220 -5.19 18.29 7.89
N LYS A 221 -3.88 18.33 7.68
CA LYS A 221 -3.21 19.53 7.17
C LYS A 221 -3.59 19.76 5.71
N ARG A 222 -3.90 21.01 5.35
CA ARG A 222 -4.17 21.40 3.95
C ARG A 222 -2.86 21.76 3.24
N LYS A 223 -2.75 21.34 1.96
CA LYS A 223 -1.65 21.70 1.06
C LYS A 223 -2.20 22.18 -0.29
N PHE A 224 -1.37 22.89 -1.04
CA PHE A 224 -1.75 23.53 -2.31
C PHE A 224 -0.92 22.92 -3.43
N LEU A 225 -1.59 22.39 -4.46
CA LEU A 225 -0.96 21.84 -5.65
C LEU A 225 -1.26 22.74 -6.85
N PHE A 226 -0.22 23.26 -7.49
CA PHE A 226 -0.34 24.00 -8.75
C PHE A 226 0.12 23.12 -9.90
N VAL A 227 -0.76 22.96 -10.88
CA VAL A 227 -0.57 22.08 -12.04
C VAL A 227 -0.37 22.95 -13.28
N TYR A 228 0.67 22.68 -14.06
CA TYR A 228 1.07 23.43 -15.25
C TYR A 228 0.82 22.62 -16.50
N LEU A 229 -0.31 22.84 -17.18
CA LEU A 229 -0.69 22.16 -18.40
C LEU A 229 -0.04 22.82 -19.60
N ILE A 230 0.97 22.20 -20.17
CA ILE A 230 1.66 22.67 -21.38
C ILE A 230 1.14 21.90 -22.58
N LYS A 231 0.62 22.61 -23.56
CA LYS A 231 -0.01 22.07 -24.75
C LYS A 231 0.82 22.42 -26.00
N TYR A 232 0.91 21.47 -26.95
CA TYR A 232 1.39 21.70 -28.28
C TYR A 232 0.55 20.89 -29.29
N LYS A 233 -0.21 21.53 -30.14
CA LYS A 233 -1.20 20.88 -31.01
C LYS A 233 -2.09 19.94 -30.17
N ASN A 234 -2.17 18.66 -30.56
CA ASN A 234 -2.94 17.64 -29.85
C ASN A 234 -2.10 16.83 -28.82
N GLN A 235 -1.08 17.43 -28.25
CA GLN A 235 -0.18 16.79 -27.29
C GLN A 235 -0.04 17.63 -26.02
N ILE A 236 0.26 16.95 -24.91
CA ILE A 236 0.64 17.57 -23.65
C ILE A 236 1.98 17.02 -23.19
N ILE A 237 2.71 17.81 -22.39
CA ILE A 237 3.94 17.34 -21.79
C ILE A 237 3.66 16.63 -20.46
N LEU A 238 4.22 15.43 -20.31
CA LEU A 238 4.25 14.72 -19.04
C LEU A 238 5.69 14.55 -18.59
N MET A 239 5.93 14.57 -17.28
CA MET A 239 7.25 14.40 -16.69
C MET A 239 7.29 13.11 -15.86
N LYS A 240 8.38 12.33 -15.99
CA LYS A 240 8.62 11.16 -15.15
C LYS A 240 9.18 11.60 -13.80
N ARG A 241 8.43 11.31 -12.74
CA ARG A 241 8.81 11.62 -11.37
C ARG A 241 10.00 10.76 -10.94
N ARG A 242 11.13 11.38 -10.58
CA ARG A 242 12.35 10.69 -10.16
C ARG A 242 12.83 11.21 -8.80
N ASN A 243 13.50 10.34 -8.04
CA ASN A 243 14.14 10.67 -6.76
C ASN A 243 13.20 11.27 -5.69
N THR A 244 11.92 10.88 -5.72
CA THR A 244 10.93 11.32 -4.76
C THR A 244 10.47 10.15 -3.88
N LYS A 245 10.22 10.43 -2.60
CA LYS A 245 9.61 9.43 -1.68
C LYS A 245 8.20 9.05 -2.09
N PHE A 246 7.54 9.85 -2.94
CA PHE A 246 6.12 9.73 -3.24
C PHE A 246 5.89 9.67 -4.75
N LEU A 247 5.14 8.65 -5.24
CA LEU A 247 4.78 8.44 -6.65
C LEU A 247 5.98 8.32 -7.61
N ASN A 248 7.13 7.84 -7.13
CA ASN A 248 8.34 7.70 -7.93
C ASN A 248 8.13 6.74 -9.12
N GLY A 249 8.64 7.12 -10.29
CA GLY A 249 8.56 6.33 -11.53
C GLY A 249 7.27 6.54 -12.35
N LEU A 250 6.26 7.24 -11.82
CA LEU A 250 5.06 7.58 -12.57
C LEU A 250 5.25 8.84 -13.41
N MET A 251 4.44 8.92 -14.47
CA MET A 251 4.29 10.14 -15.23
C MET A 251 3.26 11.07 -14.57
N GLU A 252 3.53 12.36 -14.63
CA GLU A 252 2.65 13.41 -14.10
C GLU A 252 2.68 14.65 -14.96
N ILE A 253 1.62 15.46 -14.91
CA ILE A 253 1.66 16.82 -15.42
C ILE A 253 2.63 17.61 -14.54
N PRO A 254 3.50 18.49 -15.10
CA PRO A 254 4.35 19.38 -14.31
C PRO A 254 3.57 20.06 -13.20
N ASN A 255 4.07 20.01 -11.96
CA ASN A 255 3.35 20.55 -10.81
C ASN A 255 4.28 20.97 -9.67
N ASN A 256 3.78 21.86 -8.80
CA ASN A 256 4.44 22.27 -7.56
C ASN A 256 3.52 22.10 -6.37
N LEU A 257 3.99 21.37 -5.36
CA LEU A 257 3.30 21.19 -4.09
C LEU A 257 3.82 22.21 -3.06
N LEU A 258 2.93 23.03 -2.52
CA LEU A 258 3.24 24.06 -1.53
C LEU A 258 2.52 23.79 -0.21
N ASN A 259 3.17 24.12 0.91
CA ASN A 259 2.57 23.96 2.23
C ASN A 259 1.58 25.08 2.55
N ASN A 260 1.79 26.28 2.01
CA ASN A 260 0.97 27.46 2.27
C ASN A 260 0.38 28.01 0.98
N LYS A 261 -0.73 28.75 1.12
CA LYS A 261 -1.32 29.51 0.03
C LYS A 261 -0.34 30.58 -0.43
N THR A 262 -0.18 30.75 -1.73
CA THR A 262 0.85 31.60 -2.33
C THR A 262 0.25 32.47 -3.43
N SER A 263 0.85 33.64 -3.70
CA SER A 263 0.42 34.55 -4.76
C SER A 263 0.69 33.95 -6.15
N LEU A 264 -0.15 34.33 -7.13
CA LEU A 264 -0.01 33.88 -8.50
C LEU A 264 1.31 34.28 -9.15
N LYS A 265 1.87 35.42 -8.77
CA LYS A 265 3.18 35.88 -9.26
C LYS A 265 4.28 34.87 -8.88
N ILE A 266 4.28 34.38 -7.66
CA ILE A 266 5.24 33.36 -7.17
C ILE A 266 4.98 32.00 -7.85
N VAL A 267 3.71 31.64 -8.06
CA VAL A 267 3.35 30.39 -8.75
C VAL A 267 3.85 30.40 -10.19
N LYS A 268 3.63 31.50 -10.95
CA LYS A 268 4.15 31.65 -12.32
C LYS A 268 5.69 31.60 -12.37
N LYS A 269 6.38 32.23 -11.42
CA LYS A 269 7.85 32.18 -11.31
C LYS A 269 8.38 30.77 -11.02
N LYS A 270 7.58 29.91 -10.36
CA LYS A 270 7.93 28.50 -10.09
C LYS A 270 7.48 27.53 -11.19
N ALA A 271 6.93 28.02 -12.28
CA ALA A 271 6.56 27.20 -13.42
C ALA A 271 7.83 26.54 -14.03
N PRO A 272 7.69 25.37 -14.68
CA PRO A 272 8.84 24.62 -15.23
C PRO A 272 9.53 25.35 -16.39
N LEU A 273 8.86 26.33 -16.98
CA LEU A 273 9.34 27.15 -18.10
C LEU A 273 8.70 28.55 -18.04
N GLU A 274 9.38 29.50 -18.64
CA GLU A 274 8.84 30.83 -18.91
C GLU A 274 7.97 30.78 -20.16
N LEU A 275 6.66 30.72 -19.96
CA LEU A 275 5.63 30.71 -20.99
C LEU A 275 4.52 31.69 -20.62
N ASP A 276 3.66 32.05 -21.57
CA ASP A 276 2.45 32.82 -21.30
C ASP A 276 1.42 31.98 -20.53
N TRP A 277 1.55 31.99 -19.20
CA TRP A 277 0.71 31.21 -18.31
C TRP A 277 -0.65 31.87 -18.09
N ARG A 278 -1.72 31.18 -18.46
CA ARG A 278 -3.11 31.55 -18.20
C ARG A 278 -3.66 30.68 -17.08
N ILE A 279 -4.51 31.26 -16.24
CA ILE A 279 -5.18 30.52 -15.16
C ILE A 279 -6.40 29.83 -15.76
N ILE A 280 -6.52 28.52 -15.51
CA ILE A 280 -7.77 27.82 -15.75
C ILE A 280 -8.69 28.10 -14.56
N PRO A 281 -9.90 28.65 -14.77
CA PRO A 281 -10.86 28.91 -13.70
C PRO A 281 -11.23 27.63 -12.93
N GLY A 282 -11.57 27.80 -11.66
CA GLY A 282 -11.95 26.70 -10.79
C GLY A 282 -10.80 26.12 -9.96
N LYS A 283 -11.14 25.14 -9.16
CA LYS A 283 -10.23 24.41 -8.29
C LYS A 283 -10.76 23.01 -8.01
N MET A 284 -9.88 22.07 -7.75
CA MET A 284 -10.24 20.69 -7.38
C MET A 284 -9.72 20.39 -5.97
N TYR A 285 -10.46 19.58 -5.23
CA TYR A 285 -10.03 19.06 -3.94
C TYR A 285 -9.76 17.57 -4.01
N SER A 286 -8.69 17.12 -3.37
CA SER A 286 -8.36 15.70 -3.29
C SER A 286 -7.79 15.35 -1.92
N LYS A 287 -8.03 14.14 -1.45
CA LYS A 287 -7.46 13.61 -0.21
C LYS A 287 -6.32 12.65 -0.54
N ILE A 288 -5.14 12.93 -0.01
CA ILE A 288 -3.98 12.05 -0.17
C ILE A 288 -3.37 11.79 1.19
N SER A 289 -3.34 10.49 1.59
CA SER A 289 -2.76 10.10 2.88
C SER A 289 -3.27 10.99 4.04
N ASN A 290 -2.40 11.79 4.64
CA ASN A 290 -2.69 12.58 5.85
C ASN A 290 -3.03 14.06 5.57
N PHE A 291 -3.21 14.46 4.32
CA PHE A 291 -3.53 15.85 3.99
C PHE A 291 -4.57 15.98 2.89
N GLU A 292 -5.21 17.14 2.88
CA GLU A 292 -6.13 17.57 1.84
C GLU A 292 -5.38 18.50 0.86
N LEU A 293 -5.58 18.25 -0.44
CA LEU A 293 -5.02 19.08 -1.49
C LEU A 293 -6.09 20.02 -2.03
N GLU A 294 -5.77 21.31 -2.07
CA GLU A 294 -6.44 22.28 -2.93
C GLU A 294 -5.60 22.40 -4.21
N ILE A 295 -6.18 22.11 -5.37
CA ILE A 295 -5.49 22.02 -6.65
C ILE A 295 -5.96 23.15 -7.55
N LYS A 296 -5.00 23.91 -8.09
CA LYS A 296 -5.23 24.99 -9.05
C LYS A 296 -4.45 24.72 -10.33
N PHE A 297 -4.91 25.30 -11.41
CA PHE A 297 -4.46 24.96 -12.74
C PHE A 297 -3.99 26.19 -13.51
N LEU A 298 -2.88 26.05 -14.19
CA LEU A 298 -2.37 27.00 -15.17
C LEU A 298 -2.16 26.27 -16.49
N GLU A 299 -2.40 26.93 -17.60
CA GLU A 299 -2.11 26.40 -18.92
C GLU A 299 -1.26 27.35 -19.73
N ALA A 300 -0.47 26.80 -20.62
CA ALA A 300 0.28 27.54 -21.62
C ALA A 300 0.35 26.76 -22.94
N GLN A 301 0.33 27.49 -24.04
CA GLN A 301 0.51 26.95 -25.39
C GLN A 301 1.97 27.09 -25.80
N ALA A 302 2.63 25.99 -26.11
CA ALA A 302 3.98 26.00 -26.66
C ALA A 302 3.94 26.33 -28.16
N LYS A 303 4.87 27.15 -28.64
CA LYS A 303 5.01 27.46 -30.06
C LYS A 303 5.61 26.28 -30.83
N GLU A 304 6.53 25.57 -30.19
CA GLU A 304 7.20 24.38 -30.75
C GLU A 304 7.40 23.33 -29.64
N LYS A 305 7.80 22.11 -30.04
CA LYS A 305 8.19 21.08 -29.07
C LYS A 305 9.57 21.39 -28.54
N PHE A 306 9.71 21.32 -27.25
CA PHE A 306 10.98 21.44 -26.55
C PHE A 306 11.22 20.21 -25.67
N PHE A 307 12.44 20.03 -25.24
CA PHE A 307 12.83 18.94 -24.37
C PHE A 307 13.06 19.43 -22.93
N LEU A 308 12.28 18.91 -22.01
CA LEU A 308 12.55 19.04 -20.58
C LEU A 308 13.12 17.72 -20.05
N LYS A 309 14.06 17.80 -19.14
CA LYS A 309 14.66 16.61 -18.50
C LYS A 309 13.58 15.70 -17.95
N ASN A 310 13.59 14.42 -18.37
CA ASN A 310 12.61 13.40 -17.96
C ASN A 310 11.17 13.66 -18.43
N SER A 311 10.96 14.45 -19.46
CA SER A 311 9.65 14.71 -20.04
C SER A 311 9.43 13.99 -21.37
N VAL A 312 8.16 13.89 -21.74
CA VAL A 312 7.73 13.36 -23.05
C VAL A 312 6.45 14.07 -23.47
N TRP A 313 6.36 14.37 -24.76
CA TRP A 313 5.13 14.84 -25.40
C TRP A 313 4.22 13.66 -25.71
N VAL A 314 2.99 13.69 -25.20
CA VAL A 314 2.05 12.60 -25.29
C VAL A 314 0.77 13.07 -25.97
N LYS A 315 0.28 12.33 -26.96
CA LYS A 315 -1.05 12.54 -27.51
C LYS A 315 -2.11 12.24 -26.45
N LYS A 316 -3.20 12.99 -26.44
CA LYS A 316 -4.30 12.77 -25.49
C LYS A 316 -4.83 11.33 -25.53
N SER A 317 -4.95 10.74 -26.73
CA SER A 317 -5.37 9.35 -26.94
C SER A 317 -4.46 8.31 -26.29
N ASP A 318 -3.18 8.62 -26.10
CA ASP A 318 -2.19 7.67 -25.59
C ASP A 318 -1.99 7.75 -24.07
N ILE A 319 -2.58 8.74 -23.41
CA ILE A 319 -2.46 8.93 -21.94
C ILE A 319 -2.91 7.68 -21.17
N GLN A 320 -3.92 6.98 -21.65
CA GLN A 320 -4.44 5.76 -21.02
C GLN A 320 -3.41 4.61 -21.00
N LYS A 321 -2.42 4.63 -21.88
CA LYS A 321 -1.36 3.62 -22.00
C LYS A 321 -0.16 3.89 -21.07
N ILE A 322 -0.17 5.02 -20.36
CA ILE A 322 0.96 5.51 -19.57
C ILE A 322 0.70 5.30 -18.08
N PRO A 323 1.70 4.89 -17.29
CA PRO A 323 1.56 4.74 -15.84
C PRO A 323 1.48 6.11 -15.15
N ILE A 324 0.27 6.56 -14.84
CA ILE A 324 -0.04 7.80 -14.11
C ILE A 324 -0.79 7.49 -12.81
N SER A 325 -0.69 8.36 -11.81
CA SER A 325 -1.42 8.19 -10.54
C SER A 325 -2.92 8.46 -10.69
N THR A 326 -3.74 7.94 -9.78
CA THR A 326 -5.18 8.24 -9.72
C THR A 326 -5.43 9.75 -9.60
N LEU A 327 -4.60 10.46 -8.81
CA LEU A 327 -4.67 11.92 -8.73
C LEU A 327 -4.52 12.56 -10.10
N MET A 328 -3.51 12.17 -10.87
CA MET A 328 -3.25 12.73 -12.21
C MET A 328 -4.34 12.34 -13.21
N LYS A 329 -4.93 11.15 -13.10
CA LYS A 329 -6.11 10.77 -13.90
C LYS A 329 -7.28 11.70 -13.63
N ASN A 330 -7.58 11.97 -12.37
CA ASN A 330 -8.66 12.87 -11.97
C ASN A 330 -8.39 14.31 -12.43
N ILE A 331 -7.13 14.77 -12.34
CA ILE A 331 -6.72 16.08 -12.85
C ILE A 331 -6.90 16.16 -14.37
N LEU A 332 -6.45 15.15 -15.10
CA LEU A 332 -6.59 15.10 -16.56
C LEU A 332 -8.06 15.06 -16.98
N SER A 333 -8.89 14.30 -16.28
CA SER A 333 -10.34 14.29 -16.51
C SER A 333 -10.99 15.64 -16.24
N TYR A 334 -10.55 16.38 -15.20
CA TYR A 334 -11.03 17.72 -14.89
C TYR A 334 -10.63 18.76 -15.93
N LEU A 335 -9.37 18.72 -16.38
CA LEU A 335 -8.81 19.69 -17.32
C LEU A 335 -9.25 19.46 -18.76
N ASN A 336 -9.68 18.29 -19.07
CA ASN A 336 -10.13 17.93 -20.40
C ASN A 336 -11.26 16.91 -20.26
N PRO A 337 -12.46 17.42 -19.99
CA PRO A 337 -13.65 16.61 -20.02
C PRO A 337 -13.92 16.25 -21.49
N VAL A 338 -13.17 15.34 -22.03
CA VAL A 338 -13.42 14.48 -23.23
C VAL A 338 -12.22 13.62 -23.44
#